data_23db888200d1aa5a2c4487377ce4c0a5
#
_entry.id   23db888200d1aa5a2c4487377ce4c0a5
#
_cell.length_a   1.000
_cell.length_b   1.000
_cell.length_c   1.000
_cell.angle_alpha   90.00
_cell.angle_beta   90.00
_cell.angle_gamma   90.00
#
_symmetry.space_group_name_H-M   'P 1'
#
loop_
_entity.id
_entity.type
_entity.pdbx_description
1 polymer ?
#
loop_
_entity_poly.entity_id
_entity_poly.type
_entity_poly.pdbx_seq_one_letter_code
_entity_poly.pdbx_strand_id
1 'polypeptide(L)'
;VGSEMCIRDSIPQMILAGASCDDIFVIVLFTTFTGMAQGGNPQLMDFVNIPVSIVLGVALGAVVGWLLSRFFETAYAHQHCVRNSTKVIIVLGVSFTLMAVETWLEGIVSVSGLLAVVSMACVLKIKSLAFVSKRLSEKFGKLWIAAEVILFVLVGAAVDIRYTMSAGGAAVLMILCALLFRAVGVCLCVAGTKLTRKERLFCVIAYLPKATVQAAIGSVPLAMG
;
A
#
# COMPACT_ATOMS: atom_id res chain seq x y z
N VAL A 1 -3.11 -18.08 -31.27
CA VAL A 1 -3.11 -18.75 -29.93
C VAL A 1 -2.16 -18.04 -28.96
N GLY A 2 -1.04 -17.47 -29.42
CA GLY A 2 -0.08 -16.78 -28.53
C GLY A 2 -0.51 -15.39 -28.03
N SER A 3 -1.29 -14.65 -28.80
CA SER A 3 -1.68 -13.26 -28.43
C SER A 3 -2.78 -13.21 -27.37
N GLU A 4 -3.73 -14.15 -27.39
CA GLU A 4 -4.81 -14.20 -26.42
C GLU A 4 -4.33 -14.65 -25.03
N MET A 5 -3.34 -15.53 -24.95
CA MET A 5 -2.75 -15.96 -23.69
C MET A 5 -1.97 -14.84 -23.01
N CYS A 6 -1.23 -14.01 -23.78
CA CYS A 6 -0.55 -12.82 -23.25
C CYS A 6 -1.51 -11.76 -22.70
N ILE A 7 -2.65 -11.53 -23.35
CA ILE A 7 -3.65 -10.54 -22.89
C ILE A 7 -4.34 -11.05 -21.63
N ARG A 8 -4.65 -12.33 -21.55
CA ARG A 8 -5.32 -12.96 -20.41
C ARG A 8 -4.49 -12.93 -19.15
N ASP A 9 -3.17 -13.02 -19.25
CA ASP A 9 -2.24 -12.94 -18.10
C ASP A 9 -1.91 -11.48 -17.71
N SER A 10 -2.08 -10.52 -18.65
CA SER A 10 -1.78 -9.11 -18.37
C SER A 10 -2.86 -8.40 -17.55
N ILE A 11 -4.14 -8.82 -17.65
CA ILE A 11 -5.26 -8.19 -16.92
C ILE A 11 -5.10 -8.33 -15.41
N PRO A 12 -4.85 -9.52 -14.81
CA PRO A 12 -4.61 -9.66 -13.38
C PRO A 12 -3.41 -8.85 -12.89
N GLN A 13 -2.32 -8.80 -13.66
CA GLN A 13 -1.14 -8.02 -13.33
C GLN A 13 -1.42 -6.52 -13.34
N MET A 14 -2.20 -6.04 -14.32
CA MET A 14 -2.63 -4.64 -14.40
C MET A 14 -3.52 -4.26 -13.22
N ILE A 15 -4.48 -5.12 -12.85
CA ILE A 15 -5.35 -4.92 -11.69
C ILE A 15 -4.51 -4.87 -10.41
N LEU A 16 -3.57 -5.79 -10.23
CA LEU A 16 -2.70 -5.83 -9.05
C LEU A 16 -1.81 -4.60 -8.94
N ALA A 17 -1.20 -4.18 -10.05
CA ALA A 17 -0.37 -2.97 -10.10
C ALA A 17 -1.19 -1.72 -9.80
N GLY A 18 -2.36 -1.58 -10.40
CA GLY A 18 -3.26 -0.47 -10.14
C GLY A 18 -3.77 -0.45 -8.70
N ALA A 19 -4.12 -1.60 -8.14
CA ALA A 19 -4.53 -1.71 -6.74
C ALA A 19 -3.43 -1.27 -5.78
N SER A 20 -2.18 -1.63 -6.06
CA SER A 20 -1.03 -1.19 -5.25
C SER A 20 -0.80 0.32 -5.33
N CYS A 21 -0.93 0.92 -6.51
CA CYS A 21 -0.84 2.37 -6.66
C CYS A 21 -1.98 3.10 -5.92
N ASP A 22 -3.21 2.58 -6.03
CA ASP A 22 -4.37 3.16 -5.36
C ASP A 22 -4.22 3.14 -3.84
N ASP A 23 -3.66 2.07 -3.25
CA ASP A 23 -3.39 1.99 -1.81
C ASP A 23 -2.44 3.11 -1.34
N ILE A 24 -1.40 3.40 -2.11
CA ILE A 24 -0.46 4.48 -1.81
C ILE A 24 -1.18 5.84 -1.82
N PHE A 25 -1.96 6.12 -2.88
CA PHE A 25 -2.71 7.37 -2.98
C PHE A 25 -3.73 7.54 -1.86
N VAL A 26 -4.46 6.47 -1.52
CA VAL A 26 -5.45 6.49 -0.44
C VAL A 26 -4.79 6.85 0.90
N ILE A 27 -3.65 6.26 1.23
CA ILE A 27 -2.97 6.54 2.50
C ILE A 27 -2.46 7.98 2.53
N VAL A 28 -1.82 8.46 1.46
CA VAL A 28 -1.31 9.84 1.39
C VAL A 28 -2.44 10.86 1.50
N LEU A 29 -3.53 10.67 0.77
CA LEU A 29 -4.69 11.55 0.87
C LEU A 29 -5.35 11.48 2.24
N PHE A 30 -5.49 10.29 2.81
CA PHE A 30 -6.08 10.10 4.13
C PHE A 30 -5.27 10.84 5.21
N THR A 31 -3.95 10.64 5.26
CA THR A 31 -3.10 11.34 6.24
C THR A 31 -3.16 12.85 6.08
N THR A 32 -3.23 13.34 4.84
CA THR A 32 -3.38 14.78 4.57
C THR A 32 -4.72 15.31 5.08
N PHE A 33 -5.83 14.66 4.73
CA PHE A 33 -7.16 15.11 5.18
C PHE A 33 -7.33 14.99 6.69
N THR A 34 -6.75 13.98 7.31
CA THR A 34 -6.77 13.81 8.76
C THR A 34 -5.99 14.90 9.46
N GLY A 35 -4.82 15.28 8.94
CA GLY A 35 -4.03 16.41 9.45
C GLY A 35 -4.79 17.74 9.33
N MET A 36 -5.51 17.96 8.22
CA MET A 36 -6.38 19.15 8.05
C MET A 36 -7.56 19.15 9.03
N ALA A 37 -8.15 18.00 9.33
CA ALA A 37 -9.27 17.88 10.26
C ALA A 37 -8.88 18.18 11.72
N GLN A 38 -7.64 17.97 12.09
CA GLN A 38 -7.09 18.27 13.44
C GLN A 38 -6.87 19.78 13.71
N GLY A 39 -7.36 20.67 12.87
CA GLY A 39 -7.33 22.11 13.08
C GLY A 39 -6.19 22.85 12.37
N GLY A 40 -5.53 22.21 11.46
CA GLY A 40 -4.65 22.89 10.50
C GLY A 40 -5.48 23.75 9.57
N ASN A 41 -5.30 25.08 9.61
CA ASN A 41 -5.81 25.91 8.53
C ASN A 41 -5.21 25.39 7.22
N PRO A 42 -6.02 25.12 6.16
CA PRO A 42 -5.50 24.64 4.89
C PRO A 42 -4.60 25.71 4.29
N GLN A 43 -3.33 25.61 4.56
CA GLN A 43 -2.33 26.45 3.92
C GLN A 43 -1.98 25.82 2.57
N LEU A 44 -1.78 26.66 1.56
CA LEU A 44 -1.26 26.19 0.26
C LEU A 44 0.03 25.35 0.42
N MET A 45 0.75 25.57 1.52
CA MET A 45 1.95 24.84 1.91
C MET A 45 1.67 23.36 2.21
N ASP A 46 0.48 22.99 2.72
CA ASP A 46 0.12 21.60 3.02
C ASP A 46 -0.02 20.78 1.73
N PHE A 47 -0.54 21.40 0.66
CA PHE A 47 -0.58 20.77 -0.66
C PHE A 47 0.82 20.58 -1.28
N VAL A 48 1.76 21.44 -0.98
CA VAL A 48 3.17 21.29 -1.43
C VAL A 48 3.88 20.22 -0.60
N ASN A 49 3.53 20.04 0.66
CA ASN A 49 4.09 19.03 1.53
C ASN A 49 3.76 17.60 1.07
N ILE A 50 2.62 17.39 0.37
CA ILE A 50 2.25 16.05 -0.14
C ILE A 50 3.29 15.52 -1.15
N PRO A 51 3.58 16.21 -2.27
CA PRO A 51 4.60 15.73 -3.21
C PRO A 51 6.00 15.67 -2.60
N VAL A 52 6.33 16.58 -1.67
CA VAL A 52 7.60 16.54 -0.93
C VAL A 52 7.70 15.28 -0.08
N SER A 53 6.66 14.94 0.67
CA SER A 53 6.58 13.73 1.48
C SER A 53 6.74 12.45 0.64
N ILE A 54 6.11 12.42 -0.54
CA ILE A 54 6.23 11.31 -1.49
C ILE A 54 7.68 11.17 -1.97
N VAL A 55 8.28 12.27 -2.45
CA VAL A 55 9.65 12.25 -2.99
C VAL A 55 10.66 11.87 -1.92
N LEU A 56 10.56 12.44 -0.72
CA LEU A 56 11.44 12.13 0.40
C LEU A 56 11.27 10.68 0.88
N GLY A 57 10.04 10.20 0.98
CA GLY A 57 9.76 8.81 1.31
C GLY A 57 10.38 7.84 0.31
N VAL A 58 10.18 8.09 -0.98
CA VAL A 58 10.76 7.27 -2.06
C VAL A 58 12.29 7.33 -2.03
N ALA A 59 12.88 8.51 -1.86
CA ALA A 59 14.34 8.67 -1.81
C ALA A 59 14.95 7.95 -0.59
N LEU A 60 14.37 8.15 0.59
CA LEU A 60 14.81 7.47 1.82
C LEU A 60 14.73 5.94 1.67
N GLY A 61 13.60 5.43 1.19
CA GLY A 61 13.41 4.01 0.97
C GLY A 61 14.38 3.44 -0.06
N ALA A 62 14.64 4.16 -1.15
CA ALA A 62 15.59 3.74 -2.17
C ALA A 62 17.02 3.64 -1.62
N VAL A 63 17.46 4.60 -0.81
CA VAL A 63 18.78 4.59 -0.16
C VAL A 63 18.88 3.40 0.79
N VAL A 64 17.89 3.20 1.66
CA VAL A 64 17.87 2.09 2.61
C VAL A 64 17.82 0.74 1.90
N GLY A 65 17.02 0.62 0.83
CA GLY A 65 16.95 -0.59 0.01
C GLY A 65 18.26 -0.91 -0.69
N TRP A 66 18.98 0.10 -1.17
CA TRP A 66 20.30 -0.04 -1.75
C TRP A 66 21.34 -0.51 -0.71
N LEU A 67 21.35 0.12 0.47
CA LEU A 67 22.22 -0.28 1.57
C LEU A 67 21.96 -1.73 2.00
N LEU A 68 20.69 -2.11 2.12
CA LEU A 68 20.29 -3.45 2.50
C LEU A 68 20.68 -4.50 1.44
N SER A 69 20.55 -4.17 0.15
CA SER A 69 21.00 -5.00 -0.95
C SER A 69 22.52 -5.22 -0.88
N ARG A 70 23.27 -4.16 -0.68
CA ARG A 70 24.74 -4.23 -0.51
C ARG A 70 25.13 -5.08 0.70
N PHE A 71 24.43 -4.90 1.82
CA PHE A 71 24.65 -5.71 3.01
C PHE A 71 24.45 -7.21 2.74
N PHE A 72 23.38 -7.58 2.04
CA PHE A 72 23.09 -8.97 1.71
C PHE A 72 24.08 -9.55 0.70
N GLU A 73 24.57 -8.76 -0.27
CA GLU A 73 25.60 -9.17 -1.23
C GLU A 73 26.96 -9.39 -0.54
N THR A 74 27.36 -8.47 0.32
CA THR A 74 28.64 -8.58 1.07
C THR A 74 28.61 -9.78 2.02
N ALA A 75 27.48 -10.00 2.71
CA ALA A 75 27.33 -11.17 3.58
C ALA A 75 27.37 -12.49 2.79
N TYR A 76 26.88 -12.49 1.55
CA TYR A 76 26.97 -13.65 0.66
C TYR A 76 28.42 -13.91 0.17
N ALA A 77 29.15 -12.84 -0.17
CA ALA A 77 30.52 -12.93 -0.65
C ALA A 77 31.50 -13.48 0.41
N HIS A 78 31.23 -13.23 1.70
CA HIS A 78 32.05 -13.73 2.82
C HIS A 78 31.66 -15.13 3.30
N GLN A 79 31.02 -15.95 2.48
CA GLN A 79 30.55 -17.32 2.80
C GLN A 79 29.66 -17.45 4.04
N HIS A 80 29.24 -16.35 4.65
CA HIS A 80 28.19 -16.35 5.67
C HIS A 80 26.82 -16.33 5.01
N CYS A 81 26.34 -17.48 4.61
CA CYS A 81 24.98 -17.62 4.09
C CYS A 81 23.96 -17.17 5.14
N VAL A 82 23.56 -15.92 5.09
CA VAL A 82 22.47 -15.43 5.94
C VAL A 82 21.20 -16.21 5.62
N ARG A 83 20.70 -16.92 6.62
CA ARG A 83 19.49 -17.75 6.49
C ARG A 83 18.32 -16.88 5.99
N ASN A 84 17.51 -17.40 5.07
CA ASN A 84 16.40 -16.64 4.50
C ASN A 84 15.41 -16.10 5.55
N SER A 85 15.24 -16.79 6.68
CA SER A 85 14.43 -16.30 7.79
C SER A 85 15.02 -15.07 8.46
N THR A 86 16.34 -15.01 8.62
CA THR A 86 17.05 -13.84 9.16
C THR A 86 16.91 -12.63 8.24
N LYS A 87 16.96 -12.83 6.92
CA LYS A 87 16.71 -11.76 5.93
C LYS A 87 15.32 -11.16 6.07
N VAL A 88 14.29 -12.00 6.27
CA VAL A 88 12.93 -11.55 6.52
C VAL A 88 12.84 -10.69 7.78
N ILE A 89 13.46 -11.13 8.87
CA ILE A 89 13.47 -10.40 10.15
C ILE A 89 14.18 -9.05 9.99
N ILE A 90 15.32 -9.01 9.30
CA ILE A 90 16.05 -7.76 9.04
C ILE A 90 15.17 -6.79 8.21
N VAL A 91 14.58 -7.27 7.13
CA VAL A 91 13.71 -6.43 6.28
C VAL A 91 12.52 -5.90 7.07
N LEU A 92 11.88 -6.73 7.90
CA LEU A 92 10.79 -6.29 8.78
C LEU A 92 11.28 -5.26 9.81
N GLY A 93 12.40 -5.52 10.48
CA GLY A 93 12.97 -4.58 11.45
C GLY A 93 13.26 -3.22 10.81
N VAL A 94 13.89 -3.21 9.63
CA VAL A 94 14.15 -1.97 8.89
C VAL A 94 12.84 -1.30 8.45
N SER A 95 11.82 -2.06 8.05
CA SER A 95 10.51 -1.50 7.71
C SER A 95 9.85 -0.80 8.90
N PHE A 96 9.87 -1.42 10.08
CA PHE A 96 9.38 -0.79 11.31
C PHE A 96 10.19 0.44 11.70
N THR A 97 11.52 0.40 11.50
CA THR A 97 12.37 1.57 11.74
C THR A 97 12.01 2.73 10.79
N LEU A 98 11.74 2.46 9.53
CA LEU A 98 11.30 3.49 8.57
C LEU A 98 9.95 4.10 8.97
N MET A 99 9.00 3.29 9.46
CA MET A 99 7.74 3.79 9.99
C MET A 99 7.96 4.62 11.27
N ALA A 100 8.85 4.20 12.17
CA ALA A 100 9.19 4.97 13.37
C ALA A 100 9.88 6.32 13.02
N VAL A 101 10.70 6.36 11.98
CA VAL A 101 11.32 7.59 11.47
C VAL A 101 10.28 8.58 10.97
N GLU A 102 9.21 8.13 10.29
CA GLU A 102 8.06 8.97 9.92
C GLU A 102 7.50 9.68 11.14
N THR A 103 7.14 8.92 12.19
CA THR A 103 6.57 9.44 13.43
C THR A 103 7.55 10.39 14.17
N TRP A 104 8.83 10.10 14.11
CA TRP A 104 9.85 10.93 14.76
C TRP A 104 10.14 12.24 14.02
N LEU A 105 10.00 12.24 12.69
CA LEU A 105 10.15 13.44 11.84
C LEU A 105 8.85 14.24 11.72
N GLU A 106 7.75 13.73 12.23
CA GLU A 106 6.45 14.41 12.23
C GLU A 106 6.57 15.78 12.92
N GLY A 107 6.21 16.83 12.21
CA GLY A 107 6.36 18.22 12.65
C GLY A 107 7.63 18.95 12.20
N ILE A 108 8.66 18.24 11.71
CA ILE A 108 9.89 18.85 11.15
C ILE A 108 9.85 18.76 9.61
N VAL A 109 9.66 17.56 9.10
CA VAL A 109 9.59 17.28 7.66
C VAL A 109 8.58 16.16 7.43
N SER A 110 7.64 16.37 6.53
CA SER A 110 6.70 15.34 6.11
C SER A 110 7.44 14.28 5.28
N VAL A 111 7.53 13.07 5.79
CA VAL A 111 8.11 11.90 5.10
C VAL A 111 7.10 10.77 5.17
N SER A 112 6.77 10.15 4.04
CA SER A 112 5.91 8.97 4.05
C SER A 112 6.71 7.70 4.29
N GLY A 113 6.62 7.13 5.49
CA GLY A 113 7.28 5.88 5.88
C GLY A 113 6.78 4.68 5.07
N LEU A 114 5.50 4.65 4.75
CA LEU A 114 4.94 3.58 3.93
C LEU A 114 5.54 3.57 2.53
N LEU A 115 5.65 4.75 1.89
CA LEU A 115 6.32 4.89 0.59
C LEU A 115 7.80 4.54 0.67
N ALA A 116 8.45 4.87 1.78
CA ALA A 116 9.83 4.45 2.02
C ALA A 116 9.95 2.92 2.08
N VAL A 117 9.05 2.23 2.77
CA VAL A 117 9.04 0.75 2.82
C VAL A 117 8.78 0.15 1.43
N VAL A 118 7.84 0.67 0.67
CA VAL A 118 7.55 0.20 -0.70
C VAL A 118 8.75 0.43 -1.61
N SER A 119 9.35 1.61 -1.58
CA SER A 119 10.54 1.95 -2.38
C SER A 119 11.74 1.07 -2.01
N MET A 120 11.97 0.85 -0.71
CA MET A 120 12.98 -0.08 -0.21
C MET A 120 12.76 -1.50 -0.77
N ALA A 121 11.53 -2.00 -0.73
CA ALA A 121 11.19 -3.32 -1.25
C ALA A 121 11.40 -3.42 -2.77
N CYS A 122 11.04 -2.38 -3.53
CA CYS A 122 11.26 -2.30 -4.98
C CYS A 122 12.77 -2.35 -5.32
N VAL A 123 13.57 -1.54 -4.66
CA VAL A 123 15.03 -1.50 -4.88
C VAL A 123 15.66 -2.83 -4.50
N LEU A 124 15.26 -3.41 -3.36
CA LEU A 124 15.72 -4.72 -2.93
C LEU A 124 15.37 -5.80 -3.96
N LYS A 125 14.16 -5.78 -4.53
CA LYS A 125 13.72 -6.71 -5.58
C LYS A 125 14.55 -6.57 -6.87
N ILE A 126 14.86 -5.34 -7.28
CA ILE A 126 15.58 -5.06 -8.53
C ILE A 126 17.08 -5.41 -8.38
N LYS A 127 17.68 -5.09 -7.25
CA LYS A 127 19.12 -5.26 -7.02
C LYS A 127 19.49 -6.66 -6.52
N SER A 128 18.62 -7.36 -5.81
CA SER A 128 18.91 -8.70 -5.30
C SER A 128 18.91 -9.75 -6.41
N LEU A 129 19.73 -10.79 -6.24
CA LEU A 129 19.71 -11.96 -7.10
C LEU A 129 18.28 -12.55 -7.21
N ALA A 130 17.85 -12.92 -8.40
CA ALA A 130 16.48 -13.39 -8.68
C ALA A 130 16.02 -14.53 -7.73
N PHE A 131 16.94 -15.43 -7.38
CA PHE A 131 16.68 -16.52 -6.45
C PHE A 131 16.41 -16.05 -5.02
N VAL A 132 17.13 -15.03 -4.52
CA VAL A 132 16.95 -14.45 -3.19
C VAL A 132 15.63 -13.69 -3.14
N SER A 133 15.37 -12.87 -4.16
CA SER A 133 14.11 -12.12 -4.30
C SER A 133 12.90 -13.05 -4.32
N LYS A 134 12.94 -14.14 -5.08
CA LYS A 134 11.84 -15.12 -5.14
C LYS A 134 11.57 -15.78 -3.78
N ARG A 135 12.61 -16.27 -3.10
CA ARG A 135 12.48 -16.89 -1.77
C ARG A 135 11.99 -15.92 -0.71
N LEU A 136 12.42 -14.67 -0.78
CA LEU A 136 11.97 -13.63 0.13
C LEU A 136 10.48 -13.33 -0.10
N SER A 137 10.07 -13.18 -1.35
CA SER A 137 8.66 -12.98 -1.74
C SER A 137 7.76 -14.12 -1.28
N GLU A 138 8.18 -15.38 -1.41
CA GLU A 138 7.42 -16.54 -0.93
C GLU A 138 7.23 -16.52 0.60
N LYS A 139 8.27 -16.09 1.34
CA LYS A 139 8.19 -15.99 2.80
C LYS A 139 7.29 -14.84 3.24
N PHE A 140 7.41 -13.67 2.61
CA PHE A 140 6.53 -12.54 2.88
C PHE A 140 5.08 -12.84 2.49
N GLY A 141 4.84 -13.59 1.40
CA GLY A 141 3.49 -14.04 1.03
C GLY A 141 2.84 -14.91 2.10
N LYS A 142 3.59 -15.81 2.74
CA LYS A 142 3.08 -16.62 3.86
C LYS A 142 2.81 -15.77 5.11
N LEU A 143 3.68 -14.80 5.39
CA LEU A 143 3.50 -13.88 6.51
C LEU A 143 2.29 -12.96 6.29
N TRP A 144 2.07 -12.53 5.04
CA TRP A 144 0.92 -11.73 4.66
C TRP A 144 -0.40 -12.43 4.97
N ILE A 145 -0.56 -13.70 4.63
CA ILE A 145 -1.79 -14.46 4.90
C ILE A 145 -2.10 -14.46 6.41
N ALA A 146 -1.10 -14.68 7.26
CA ALA A 146 -1.28 -14.64 8.71
C ALA A 146 -1.64 -13.23 9.22
N ALA A 147 -0.95 -12.21 8.71
CA ALA A 147 -1.18 -10.82 9.09
C ALA A 147 -2.57 -10.35 8.64
N GLU A 148 -3.02 -10.75 7.46
CA GLU A 148 -4.34 -10.43 6.92
C GLU A 148 -5.46 -11.01 7.79
N VAL A 149 -5.35 -12.27 8.21
CA VAL A 149 -6.32 -12.90 9.12
C VAL A 149 -6.39 -12.14 10.45
N ILE A 150 -5.24 -11.82 11.04
CA ILE A 150 -5.17 -11.05 12.30
C ILE A 150 -5.80 -9.67 12.12
N LEU A 151 -5.50 -8.97 11.03
CA LEU A 151 -6.07 -7.65 10.72
C LEU A 151 -7.59 -7.70 10.69
N PHE A 152 -8.17 -8.62 9.90
CA PHE A 152 -9.62 -8.70 9.79
C PHE A 152 -10.31 -9.14 11.08
N VAL A 153 -9.70 -10.01 11.86
CA VAL A 153 -10.23 -10.40 13.20
C VAL A 153 -10.22 -9.20 14.13
N LEU A 154 -9.12 -8.44 14.20
CA LEU A 154 -9.01 -7.26 15.07
C LEU A 154 -9.99 -6.16 14.64
N VAL A 155 -10.09 -5.89 13.35
CA VAL A 155 -11.06 -4.91 12.83
C VAL A 155 -12.48 -5.34 13.11
N GLY A 156 -12.82 -6.62 12.88
CA GLY A 156 -14.15 -7.15 13.20
C GLY A 156 -14.49 -7.08 14.69
N ALA A 157 -13.49 -7.27 15.57
CA ALA A 157 -13.68 -7.15 17.01
C ALA A 157 -13.83 -5.69 17.47
N ALA A 158 -13.23 -4.74 16.75
CA ALA A 158 -13.28 -3.31 17.06
C ALA A 158 -14.59 -2.64 16.57
N VAL A 159 -15.33 -3.25 15.65
CA VAL A 159 -16.58 -2.70 15.12
C VAL A 159 -17.68 -2.74 16.17
N ASP A 160 -18.21 -1.57 16.54
CA ASP A 160 -19.40 -1.47 17.36
C ASP A 160 -20.67 -1.51 16.48
N ILE A 161 -21.40 -2.62 16.59
CA ILE A 161 -22.62 -2.90 15.82
C ILE A 161 -23.69 -1.85 16.08
N ARG A 162 -23.78 -1.29 17.29
CA ARG A 162 -24.77 -0.29 17.66
C ARG A 162 -24.59 1.00 16.86
N TYR A 163 -23.35 1.50 16.76
CA TYR A 163 -23.02 2.66 15.93
C TYR A 163 -23.25 2.40 14.45
N THR A 164 -22.91 1.21 13.98
CA THR A 164 -23.15 0.81 12.58
C THR A 164 -24.63 0.82 12.24
N MET A 165 -25.47 0.34 13.15
CA MET A 165 -26.92 0.35 12.95
C MET A 165 -27.54 1.77 13.08
N SER A 166 -27.00 2.62 13.94
CA SER A 166 -27.48 4.01 14.08
C SER A 166 -27.07 4.89 12.91
N ALA A 167 -25.90 4.66 12.30
CA ALA A 167 -25.47 5.34 11.07
C ALA A 167 -26.31 4.97 9.85
N GLY A 168 -26.95 3.79 9.86
CA GLY A 168 -28.06 3.34 9.03
C GLY A 168 -27.95 3.69 7.55
N GLY A 169 -29.02 4.29 7.04
CA GLY A 169 -29.18 4.60 5.61
C GLY A 169 -28.16 5.59 5.05
N ALA A 170 -27.69 6.55 5.85
CA ALA A 170 -26.71 7.54 5.40
C ALA A 170 -25.35 6.90 5.07
N ALA A 171 -24.90 5.96 5.91
CA ALA A 171 -23.66 5.22 5.67
C ALA A 171 -23.76 4.35 4.40
N VAL A 172 -24.88 3.65 4.23
CA VAL A 172 -25.14 2.85 3.02
C VAL A 172 -25.12 3.72 1.77
N LEU A 173 -25.81 4.87 1.81
CA LEU A 173 -25.83 5.81 0.68
C LEU A 173 -24.44 6.33 0.35
N MET A 174 -23.67 6.71 1.36
CA MET A 174 -22.28 7.17 1.18
C MET A 174 -21.42 6.09 0.52
N ILE A 175 -21.51 4.85 0.97
CA ILE A 175 -20.77 3.72 0.39
C ILE A 175 -21.19 3.49 -1.06
N LEU A 176 -22.48 3.50 -1.36
CA LEU A 176 -22.98 3.33 -2.73
C LEU A 176 -22.50 4.44 -3.66
N CYS A 177 -22.55 5.70 -3.21
CA CYS A 177 -21.99 6.81 -3.96
C CYS A 177 -20.50 6.66 -4.21
N ALA A 178 -19.74 6.29 -3.19
CA ALA A 178 -18.29 6.06 -3.33
C ALA A 178 -17.98 4.93 -4.32
N LEU A 179 -18.74 3.83 -4.29
CA LEU A 179 -18.60 2.72 -5.24
C LEU A 179 -18.96 3.14 -6.67
N LEU A 180 -19.97 3.97 -6.86
CA LEU A 180 -20.34 4.52 -8.18
C LEU A 180 -19.22 5.39 -8.73
N PHE A 181 -18.70 6.36 -7.96
CA PHE A 181 -17.58 7.20 -8.39
C PHE A 181 -16.36 6.37 -8.71
N ARG A 182 -16.07 5.34 -7.92
CA ARG A 182 -14.98 4.41 -8.18
C ARG A 182 -15.19 3.64 -9.48
N ALA A 183 -16.38 3.08 -9.71
CA ALA A 183 -16.70 2.38 -10.94
C ALA A 183 -16.53 3.28 -12.18
N VAL A 184 -17.01 4.52 -12.10
CA VAL A 184 -16.84 5.53 -13.16
C VAL A 184 -15.36 5.83 -13.40
N GLY A 185 -14.57 6.03 -12.33
CA GLY A 185 -13.12 6.26 -12.42
C GLY A 185 -12.40 5.11 -13.13
N VAL A 186 -12.68 3.87 -12.76
CA VAL A 186 -12.10 2.68 -13.42
C VAL A 186 -12.57 2.59 -14.88
N CYS A 187 -13.84 2.84 -15.18
CA CYS A 187 -14.33 2.87 -16.56
C CYS A 187 -13.60 3.89 -17.43
N LEU A 188 -13.35 5.09 -16.89
CA LEU A 188 -12.61 6.14 -17.60
C LEU A 188 -11.15 5.73 -17.85
N CYS A 189 -10.48 5.15 -16.85
CA CYS A 189 -9.10 4.67 -16.99
C CYS A 189 -8.98 3.56 -18.05
N VAL A 190 -9.96 2.68 -18.14
CA VAL A 190 -9.96 1.54 -19.05
C VAL A 190 -10.56 1.89 -20.44
N ALA A 191 -11.23 3.04 -20.59
CA ALA A 191 -11.91 3.43 -21.83
C ALA A 191 -10.96 3.55 -23.05
N GLY A 192 -9.72 4.00 -22.83
CA GLY A 192 -8.70 4.14 -23.88
C GLY A 192 -7.92 2.87 -24.20
N THR A 193 -8.18 1.75 -23.54
CA THR A 193 -7.43 0.50 -23.72
C THR A 193 -8.04 -0.38 -24.80
N LYS A 194 -7.21 -1.29 -25.37
CA LYS A 194 -7.65 -2.27 -26.39
C LYS A 194 -8.45 -3.45 -25.80
N LEU A 195 -8.97 -3.31 -24.58
CA LEU A 195 -9.75 -4.34 -23.90
C LEU A 195 -11.16 -4.45 -24.47
N THR A 196 -11.68 -5.67 -24.50
CA THR A 196 -13.07 -5.94 -24.88
C THR A 196 -14.05 -5.42 -23.81
N ARG A 197 -15.32 -5.24 -24.14
CA ARG A 197 -16.34 -4.77 -23.19
C ARG A 197 -16.46 -5.68 -21.98
N LYS A 198 -16.31 -7.00 -22.14
CA LYS A 198 -16.36 -7.98 -21.05
C LYS A 198 -15.16 -7.86 -20.11
N GLU A 199 -13.97 -7.65 -20.65
CA GLU A 199 -12.74 -7.45 -19.87
C GLU A 199 -12.78 -6.12 -19.13
N ARG A 200 -13.31 -5.05 -19.71
CA ARG A 200 -13.51 -3.77 -19.01
C ARG A 200 -14.47 -3.92 -17.84
N LEU A 201 -15.60 -4.62 -18.05
CA LEU A 201 -16.55 -4.89 -16.97
C LEU A 201 -15.90 -5.74 -15.87
N PHE A 202 -15.10 -6.72 -16.23
CA PHE A 202 -14.34 -7.51 -15.27
C PHE A 202 -13.37 -6.65 -14.44
N CYS A 203 -12.64 -5.72 -15.09
CA CYS A 203 -11.76 -4.78 -14.37
C CYS A 203 -12.55 -3.92 -13.40
N VAL A 204 -13.72 -3.40 -13.78
CA VAL A 204 -14.56 -2.58 -12.90
C VAL A 204 -15.01 -3.40 -11.69
N ILE A 205 -15.53 -4.60 -11.90
CA ILE A 205 -16.02 -5.46 -10.82
C ILE A 205 -14.86 -5.89 -9.91
N ALA A 206 -13.71 -6.25 -10.46
CA ALA A 206 -12.53 -6.67 -9.70
C ALA A 206 -11.94 -5.52 -8.85
N TYR A 207 -12.16 -4.28 -9.27
CA TYR A 207 -11.69 -3.09 -8.56
C TYR A 207 -12.65 -2.57 -7.48
N LEU A 208 -13.91 -3.05 -7.46
CA LEU A 208 -14.91 -2.63 -6.47
C LEU A 208 -14.53 -3.04 -5.03
N PRO A 209 -14.19 -4.33 -4.74
CA PRO A 209 -13.86 -4.73 -3.39
C PRO A 209 -12.47 -4.20 -3.01
N LYS A 210 -12.41 -3.40 -1.95
CA LYS A 210 -11.19 -2.95 -1.29
C LYS A 210 -11.45 -2.94 0.21
N ALA A 211 -10.66 -3.68 0.96
CA ALA A 211 -10.92 -3.83 2.37
C ALA A 211 -9.68 -3.65 3.25
N THR A 212 -8.48 -4.09 2.81
CA THR A 212 -7.31 -4.18 3.68
C THR A 212 -6.82 -2.82 4.17
N VAL A 213 -6.62 -1.85 3.27
CA VAL A 213 -6.15 -0.51 3.64
C VAL A 213 -7.22 0.26 4.39
N GLN A 214 -8.47 0.22 3.93
CA GLN A 214 -9.59 0.86 4.61
C GLN A 214 -9.80 0.30 6.02
N ALA A 215 -9.62 -1.00 6.21
CA ALA A 215 -9.68 -1.63 7.52
C ALA A 215 -8.55 -1.13 8.43
N ALA A 216 -7.34 -1.01 7.90
CA ALA A 216 -6.17 -0.56 8.67
C ALA A 216 -6.29 0.92 9.11
N ILE A 217 -6.76 1.81 8.22
CA ILE A 217 -6.86 3.24 8.50
C ILE A 217 -8.21 3.68 9.10
N GLY A 218 -9.24 2.84 9.01
CA GLY A 218 -10.60 3.19 9.45
C GLY A 218 -10.75 3.46 10.95
N SER A 219 -9.87 2.93 11.78
CA SER A 219 -9.85 3.18 13.22
C SER A 219 -9.13 4.49 13.62
N VAL A 220 -8.35 5.08 12.73
CA VAL A 220 -7.53 6.27 13.03
C VAL A 220 -8.41 7.49 13.38
N PRO A 221 -9.46 7.86 12.64
CA PRO A 221 -10.33 8.98 13.00
C PRO A 221 -11.01 8.78 14.36
N LEU A 222 -11.35 7.54 14.69
CA LEU A 222 -11.97 7.22 15.98
C LEU A 222 -10.99 7.39 17.16
N ALA A 223 -9.70 7.14 16.94
CA ALA A 223 -8.65 7.33 17.93
C ALA A 223 -8.28 8.82 18.14
N MET A 224 -8.65 9.67 17.19
CA MET A 224 -8.39 11.12 17.25
C MET A 224 -9.51 11.92 17.96
N GLY A 225 -10.67 11.33 18.25
CA GLY A 225 -11.81 11.92 18.96
C GLY A 225 -12.87 12.45 18.01
#